data_36c2cd408d980d8dad7f995920982c8d
#
_entry.id   36c2cd408d980d8dad7f995920982c8d
#
_cell.length_a   1.000
_cell.length_b   1.000
_cell.length_c   1.000
_cell.angle_alpha   90.00
_cell.angle_beta   90.00
_cell.angle_gamma   90.00
#
_symmetry.space_group_name_H-M   'P 1'
#
loop_
_entity.id
_entity.type
_entity.pdbx_description
1 polymer ?
#
loop_
_entity_poly.entity_id
_entity_poly.type
_entity_poly.pdbx_seq_one_letter_code
_entity_poly.pdbx_strand_id
1 'polypeptide(L)'
;SAKAVKIESITVDGQNLIIKTTEPNGSLLSSLTEPAFVIMDTADLKDVASKPVLTGPYKITAFKKGETIELAAFADYWGGKLGLDSVTVKDIEDNNKRAMALQSKDVDVIQKVDSANRSLFKDGFNIQDIAGVRVLMLKVNHTEVSPLHDKAVRSAIAHIINYDSMAKIIGNGSTPGAAPFPPSANLGYDAIANKAMTDVAKADQILTQAGYAKNANGMYAKDGKELAVTIAIWGKDTSLYEEIQQELKKAGIAVTLKKLQSPDEVDTLGTDGFDLVERNVVTMSTNDPYWFLSLFYKTGAKANVGGYSNPQVDALIDQLSVTFDQNERSNIAKQAQQILVDDVADIYLLYPSATVVSTTKVKNV
;
A
#
# COMPACT_ATOMS: atom_id res chain seq x y z
N SER A 1 6.56 -1.10 -18.48
CA SER A 1 5.38 -0.73 -19.26
C SER A 1 5.05 -1.77 -20.32
N ALA A 2 5.29 -1.57 -21.63
CA ALA A 2 4.91 -2.54 -22.69
C ALA A 2 5.45 -3.96 -22.43
N LYS A 3 6.68 -4.09 -21.89
CA LYS A 3 7.24 -5.40 -21.49
C LYS A 3 6.47 -6.04 -20.32
N ALA A 4 5.93 -5.25 -19.42
CA ALA A 4 5.18 -5.77 -18.28
C ALA A 4 3.80 -6.33 -18.70
N VAL A 5 3.16 -5.75 -19.72
CA VAL A 5 1.87 -6.24 -20.26
C VAL A 5 2.03 -7.21 -21.43
N LYS A 6 3.29 -7.56 -21.83
CA LYS A 6 3.61 -8.56 -22.85
C LYS A 6 2.86 -8.35 -24.17
N ILE A 7 2.86 -7.12 -24.68
CA ILE A 7 2.24 -6.77 -25.95
C ILE A 7 3.07 -7.36 -27.10
N GLU A 8 2.46 -8.16 -27.97
CA GLU A 8 3.03 -8.69 -29.20
C GLU A 8 2.89 -7.68 -30.34
N SER A 9 1.69 -7.13 -30.54
CA SER A 9 1.41 -6.16 -31.58
C SER A 9 0.28 -5.21 -31.22
N ILE A 10 0.32 -4.03 -31.83
CA ILE A 10 -0.77 -3.05 -31.81
C ILE A 10 -1.06 -2.69 -33.26
N THR A 11 -2.30 -2.91 -33.73
CA THR A 11 -2.74 -2.58 -35.07
C THR A 11 -4.03 -1.76 -35.04
N VAL A 12 -4.23 -0.98 -36.10
CA VAL A 12 -5.45 -0.17 -36.29
C VAL A 12 -6.26 -0.78 -37.43
N ASP A 13 -7.54 -1.02 -37.17
CA ASP A 13 -8.52 -1.44 -38.17
C ASP A 13 -9.74 -0.51 -38.11
N GLY A 14 -9.79 0.43 -39.05
CA GLY A 14 -10.78 1.51 -39.05
C GLY A 14 -10.70 2.36 -37.78
N GLN A 15 -11.72 2.31 -36.95
CA GLN A 15 -11.76 2.99 -35.64
C GLN A 15 -11.38 2.08 -34.47
N ASN A 16 -11.00 0.84 -34.75
CA ASN A 16 -10.64 -0.13 -33.71
C ASN A 16 -9.14 -0.15 -33.52
N LEU A 17 -8.70 -0.16 -32.26
CA LEU A 17 -7.34 -0.44 -31.84
C LEU A 17 -7.29 -1.91 -31.38
N ILE A 18 -6.51 -2.74 -32.09
CA ILE A 18 -6.35 -4.15 -31.77
C ILE A 18 -5.02 -4.32 -31.07
N ILE A 19 -5.07 -4.76 -29.80
CA ILE A 19 -3.90 -5.06 -28.98
C ILE A 19 -3.81 -6.58 -28.84
N LYS A 20 -2.72 -7.18 -29.31
CA LYS A 20 -2.43 -8.59 -29.18
C LYS A 20 -1.30 -8.80 -28.17
N THR A 21 -1.50 -9.73 -27.22
CA THR A 21 -0.49 -10.10 -26.22
C THR A 21 0.17 -11.42 -26.59
N THR A 22 1.41 -11.65 -26.15
CA THR A 22 2.16 -12.89 -26.43
C THR A 22 1.57 -14.10 -25.71
N GLU A 23 0.80 -13.88 -24.66
CA GLU A 23 0.11 -14.89 -23.85
C GLU A 23 -1.19 -14.29 -23.27
N PRO A 24 -2.16 -15.10 -22.84
CA PRO A 24 -3.35 -14.59 -22.16
C PRO A 24 -2.98 -13.67 -20.99
N ASN A 25 -3.63 -12.50 -20.90
CA ASN A 25 -3.37 -11.52 -19.86
C ASN A 25 -4.68 -10.95 -19.31
N GLY A 26 -5.18 -11.56 -18.23
CA GLY A 26 -6.43 -11.17 -17.56
C GLY A 26 -6.39 -9.76 -16.95
N SER A 27 -5.21 -9.20 -16.74
CA SER A 27 -5.02 -7.84 -16.18
C SER A 27 -4.75 -6.79 -17.25
N LEU A 28 -4.84 -7.10 -18.55
CA LEU A 28 -4.49 -6.17 -19.63
C LEU A 28 -5.28 -4.87 -19.53
N LEU A 29 -6.62 -4.95 -19.45
CA LEU A 29 -7.48 -3.75 -19.41
C LEU A 29 -7.18 -2.89 -18.17
N SER A 30 -7.04 -3.51 -17.00
CA SER A 30 -6.65 -2.82 -15.77
C SER A 30 -5.28 -2.16 -15.90
N SER A 31 -4.30 -2.86 -16.48
CA SER A 31 -2.96 -2.32 -16.72
C SER A 31 -2.95 -1.09 -17.63
N LEU A 32 -3.85 -1.04 -18.62
CA LEU A 32 -3.97 0.10 -19.54
C LEU A 32 -4.52 1.37 -18.86
N THR A 33 -5.04 1.28 -17.63
CA THR A 33 -5.46 2.45 -16.82
C THR A 33 -4.29 3.14 -16.13
N GLU A 34 -3.11 2.54 -16.13
CA GLU A 34 -1.91 3.18 -15.57
C GLU A 34 -1.52 4.45 -16.34
N PRO A 35 -1.06 5.51 -15.66
CA PRO A 35 -0.62 6.74 -16.30
C PRO A 35 0.45 6.55 -17.39
N ALA A 36 1.22 5.46 -17.32
CA ALA A 36 2.21 5.10 -18.34
C ALA A 36 1.62 4.73 -19.71
N PHE A 37 0.31 4.45 -19.78
CA PHE A 37 -0.43 4.12 -21.00
C PHE A 37 -1.36 5.25 -21.45
N VAL A 38 -1.12 6.46 -20.99
CA VAL A 38 -1.91 7.64 -21.38
C VAL A 38 -1.91 7.79 -22.92
N ILE A 39 -3.08 8.09 -23.48
CA ILE A 39 -3.23 8.37 -24.91
C ILE A 39 -2.94 9.86 -25.12
N MET A 40 -1.99 10.15 -26.01
CA MET A 40 -1.57 11.50 -26.35
C MET A 40 -1.45 11.71 -27.84
N ASP A 41 -1.62 12.94 -28.31
CA ASP A 41 -1.25 13.33 -29.66
C ASP A 41 0.29 13.34 -29.77
N THR A 42 0.80 12.65 -30.79
CA THR A 42 2.23 12.53 -31.04
C THR A 42 2.74 13.47 -32.14
N ALA A 43 1.86 14.33 -32.68
CA ALA A 43 2.24 15.26 -33.74
C ALA A 43 3.28 16.30 -33.29
N ASP A 44 3.24 16.68 -31.99
CA ASP A 44 4.24 17.58 -31.39
C ASP A 44 4.77 17.03 -30.06
N LEU A 45 5.78 16.16 -30.15
CA LEU A 45 6.45 15.56 -28.99
C LEU A 45 7.49 16.47 -28.33
N LYS A 46 7.81 17.66 -28.91
CA LYS A 46 8.86 18.53 -28.39
C LYS A 46 8.52 19.08 -27.00
N ASP A 47 7.24 19.40 -26.78
CA ASP A 47 6.73 19.97 -25.54
C ASP A 47 5.96 18.97 -24.66
N VAL A 48 6.02 17.68 -24.96
CA VAL A 48 5.24 16.64 -24.26
C VAL A 48 5.46 16.62 -22.74
N ALA A 49 6.64 17.02 -22.27
CA ALA A 49 6.95 17.06 -20.83
C ALA A 49 6.30 18.24 -20.10
N SER A 50 5.88 19.28 -20.80
CA SER A 50 5.30 20.50 -20.21
C SER A 50 3.88 20.80 -20.69
N LYS A 51 3.56 20.43 -21.92
CA LYS A 51 2.26 20.69 -22.56
C LYS A 51 1.78 19.49 -23.37
N PRO A 52 1.60 18.32 -22.78
CA PRO A 52 1.09 17.16 -23.50
C PRO A 52 -0.35 17.41 -23.97
N VAL A 53 -0.65 17.02 -25.21
CA VAL A 53 -2.03 17.01 -25.72
C VAL A 53 -2.66 15.68 -25.40
N LEU A 54 -3.61 15.69 -24.47
CA LEU A 54 -4.19 14.51 -23.85
C LEU A 54 -5.71 14.48 -24.04
N THR A 55 -6.34 13.39 -23.63
CA THR A 55 -7.80 13.17 -23.72
C THR A 55 -8.56 13.57 -22.47
N GLY A 56 -7.92 14.19 -21.49
CA GLY A 56 -8.50 14.57 -20.20
C GLY A 56 -9.42 15.79 -20.25
N PRO A 57 -10.11 16.09 -19.12
CA PRO A 57 -11.09 17.16 -19.04
C PRO A 57 -10.50 18.58 -19.06
N TYR A 58 -9.21 18.72 -18.75
CA TYR A 58 -8.53 20.01 -18.69
C TYR A 58 -7.29 20.04 -19.56
N LYS A 59 -7.04 21.20 -20.18
CA LYS A 59 -5.82 21.50 -20.95
C LYS A 59 -4.82 22.24 -20.07
N ILE A 60 -3.54 21.87 -20.15
CA ILE A 60 -2.46 22.60 -19.46
C ILE A 60 -2.21 23.90 -20.20
N THR A 61 -2.42 25.02 -19.53
CA THR A 61 -2.18 26.38 -20.07
C THR A 61 -0.83 26.95 -19.65
N ALA A 62 -0.37 26.60 -18.43
CA ALA A 62 0.97 26.93 -17.98
C ALA A 62 1.51 25.82 -17.07
N PHE A 63 2.83 25.61 -17.11
CA PHE A 63 3.53 24.65 -16.27
C PHE A 63 4.84 25.24 -15.77
N LYS A 64 4.97 25.38 -14.46
CA LYS A 64 6.19 25.75 -13.76
C LYS A 64 6.59 24.60 -12.85
N LYS A 65 7.61 23.86 -13.24
CA LYS A 65 8.08 22.67 -12.52
C LYS A 65 8.43 22.99 -11.06
N GLY A 66 7.85 22.25 -10.12
CA GLY A 66 8.05 22.44 -8.67
C GLY A 66 7.34 23.67 -8.10
N GLU A 67 6.43 24.31 -8.87
CA GLU A 67 5.66 25.47 -8.41
C GLU A 67 4.18 25.32 -8.70
N THR A 68 3.77 25.43 -10.00
CA THR A 68 2.36 25.50 -10.37
C THR A 68 2.06 24.83 -11.69
N ILE A 69 0.85 24.29 -11.80
CA ILE A 69 0.23 23.86 -13.05
C ILE A 69 -1.10 24.61 -13.20
N GLU A 70 -1.26 25.32 -14.30
CA GLU A 70 -2.52 26.00 -14.63
C GLU A 70 -3.28 25.16 -15.66
N LEU A 71 -4.55 24.95 -15.42
CA LEU A 71 -5.44 24.11 -16.19
C LEU A 71 -6.69 24.90 -16.58
N ALA A 72 -7.09 24.84 -17.86
CA ALA A 72 -8.36 25.36 -18.34
C ALA A 72 -9.27 24.23 -18.81
N ALA A 73 -10.57 24.38 -18.60
CA ALA A 73 -11.56 23.42 -19.04
C ALA A 73 -11.46 23.16 -20.55
N PHE A 74 -11.56 21.90 -20.94
CA PHE A 74 -11.62 21.52 -22.35
C PHE A 74 -13.09 21.52 -22.80
N ALA A 75 -13.47 22.52 -23.61
CA ALA A 75 -14.87 22.73 -24.03
C ALA A 75 -15.46 21.51 -24.77
N ASP A 76 -14.63 20.84 -25.58
CA ASP A 76 -15.03 19.66 -26.38
C ASP A 76 -14.72 18.33 -25.67
N TYR A 77 -14.64 18.35 -24.32
CA TYR A 77 -14.36 17.12 -23.56
C TYR A 77 -15.46 16.09 -23.77
N TRP A 78 -15.09 14.90 -24.19
CA TRP A 78 -15.99 13.79 -24.51
C TRP A 78 -16.86 13.32 -23.32
N GLY A 79 -16.43 13.55 -22.08
CA GLY A 79 -17.18 13.20 -20.86
C GLY A 79 -18.21 14.24 -20.42
N GLY A 80 -18.47 15.30 -21.22
CA GLY A 80 -19.49 16.31 -21.01
C GLY A 80 -19.01 17.56 -20.28
N LYS A 81 -19.97 18.37 -19.81
CA LYS A 81 -19.71 19.69 -19.20
C LYS A 81 -18.99 19.55 -17.85
N LEU A 82 -17.95 20.34 -17.68
CA LEU A 82 -17.17 20.41 -16.44
C LEU A 82 -17.77 21.39 -15.43
N GLY A 83 -17.55 21.14 -14.16
CA GLY A 83 -18.02 21.98 -13.07
C GLY A 83 -17.15 23.21 -12.78
N LEU A 84 -15.87 23.19 -13.23
CA LEU A 84 -14.92 24.28 -13.04
C LEU A 84 -14.35 24.72 -14.39
N ASP A 85 -14.23 26.03 -14.60
CA ASP A 85 -13.65 26.61 -15.82
C ASP A 85 -12.12 26.51 -15.82
N SER A 86 -11.50 26.55 -14.64
CA SER A 86 -10.05 26.45 -14.46
C SER A 86 -9.69 25.82 -13.12
N VAL A 87 -8.48 25.24 -13.07
CA VAL A 87 -7.87 24.69 -11.85
C VAL A 87 -6.40 25.10 -11.82
N THR A 88 -5.93 25.59 -10.67
CA THR A 88 -4.51 25.82 -10.42
C THR A 88 -4.02 24.82 -9.38
N VAL A 89 -3.06 23.99 -9.75
CA VAL A 89 -2.38 23.07 -8.82
C VAL A 89 -1.09 23.73 -8.36
N LYS A 90 -0.91 23.88 -7.04
CA LYS A 90 0.32 24.40 -6.41
C LYS A 90 1.09 23.25 -5.78
N ASP A 91 2.38 23.18 -6.06
CA ASP A 91 3.29 22.20 -5.44
C ASP A 91 3.81 22.78 -4.12
N ILE A 92 3.29 22.26 -3.00
CA ILE A 92 3.66 22.68 -1.64
C ILE A 92 4.05 21.42 -0.86
N GLU A 93 5.34 21.12 -0.83
CA GLU A 93 5.86 19.88 -0.21
C GLU A 93 5.66 19.84 1.31
N ASP A 94 5.88 20.96 1.99
CA ASP A 94 5.80 21.05 3.45
C ASP A 94 4.35 21.02 3.94
N ASN A 95 4.03 20.09 4.85
CA ASN A 95 2.68 19.87 5.38
C ASN A 95 2.14 21.11 6.12
N ASN A 96 2.98 21.83 6.89
CA ASN A 96 2.55 23.02 7.64
C ASN A 96 2.27 24.18 6.69
N LYS A 97 3.15 24.41 5.70
CA LYS A 97 2.92 25.44 4.66
C LYS A 97 1.64 25.15 3.87
N ARG A 98 1.39 23.88 3.55
CA ARG A 98 0.16 23.46 2.84
C ARG A 98 -1.10 23.74 3.68
N ALA A 99 -1.04 23.43 4.99
CA ALA A 99 -2.13 23.74 5.91
C ALA A 99 -2.35 25.27 6.03
N MET A 100 -1.29 26.07 6.14
CA MET A 100 -1.36 27.54 6.18
C MET A 100 -1.95 28.10 4.88
N ALA A 101 -1.59 27.57 3.71
CA ALA A 101 -2.12 28.02 2.43
C ALA A 101 -3.64 27.84 2.33
N LEU A 102 -4.20 26.74 2.89
CA LEU A 102 -5.66 26.57 2.96
C LEU A 102 -6.30 27.53 3.98
N GLN A 103 -5.68 27.74 5.15
CA GLN A 103 -6.21 28.67 6.16
C GLN A 103 -6.24 30.12 5.65
N SER A 104 -5.21 30.56 4.90
CA SER A 104 -5.15 31.88 4.28
C SER A 104 -6.04 31.99 3.03
N LYS A 105 -6.63 30.90 2.57
CA LYS A 105 -7.43 30.80 1.34
C LYS A 105 -6.63 31.04 0.06
N ASP A 106 -5.32 30.79 0.09
CA ASP A 106 -4.46 30.80 -1.09
C ASP A 106 -4.70 29.56 -1.98
N VAL A 107 -5.29 28.52 -1.38
CA VAL A 107 -5.82 27.34 -2.04
C VAL A 107 -7.18 26.97 -1.47
N ASP A 108 -8.00 26.27 -2.24
CA ASP A 108 -9.34 25.86 -1.82
C ASP A 108 -9.41 24.42 -1.34
N VAL A 109 -8.45 23.58 -1.74
CA VAL A 109 -8.36 22.16 -1.40
C VAL A 109 -6.91 21.78 -1.13
N ILE A 110 -6.68 20.99 -0.10
CA ILE A 110 -5.40 20.34 0.16
C ILE A 110 -5.58 18.84 0.39
N GLN A 111 -4.57 18.07 -0.01
CA GLN A 111 -4.52 16.62 0.19
C GLN A 111 -3.38 16.24 1.13
N LYS A 112 -3.41 15.01 1.65
CA LYS A 112 -2.37 14.44 2.52
C LYS A 112 -2.13 15.30 3.77
N VAL A 113 -3.21 15.73 4.39
CA VAL A 113 -3.13 16.43 5.68
C VAL A 113 -2.74 15.43 6.75
N ASP A 114 -1.66 15.70 7.48
CA ASP A 114 -1.26 14.87 8.60
C ASP A 114 -2.17 15.06 9.84
N SER A 115 -2.12 14.13 10.77
CA SER A 115 -2.96 14.16 11.97
C SER A 115 -2.67 15.37 12.85
N ALA A 116 -1.42 15.87 12.88
CA ALA A 116 -1.02 17.03 13.67
C ALA A 116 -1.69 18.32 13.17
N ASN A 117 -1.81 18.47 11.84
CA ASN A 117 -2.42 19.64 11.22
C ASN A 117 -3.95 19.59 11.16
N ARG A 118 -4.55 18.42 11.41
CA ARG A 118 -6.01 18.23 11.33
C ARG A 118 -6.79 19.18 12.24
N SER A 119 -6.27 19.44 13.45
CA SER A 119 -6.89 20.33 14.44
C SER A 119 -6.95 21.80 14.03
N LEU A 120 -6.19 22.21 13.00
CA LEU A 120 -6.20 23.55 12.45
C LEU A 120 -7.47 23.86 11.64
N PHE A 121 -8.19 22.81 11.21
CA PHE A 121 -9.37 22.91 10.37
C PHE A 121 -10.61 22.60 11.21
N LYS A 122 -11.39 23.65 11.48
CA LYS A 122 -12.66 23.59 12.22
C LYS A 122 -13.76 24.22 11.37
N ASP A 123 -14.48 25.16 11.91
CA ASP A 123 -15.55 25.87 11.20
C ASP A 123 -15.05 26.51 9.89
N GLY A 124 -15.83 26.32 8.81
CA GLY A 124 -15.49 26.84 7.49
C GLY A 124 -14.69 25.90 6.59
N PHE A 125 -14.38 24.69 7.07
CA PHE A 125 -13.70 23.65 6.30
C PHE A 125 -14.48 22.34 6.30
N ASN A 126 -14.37 21.59 5.20
CA ASN A 126 -14.81 20.21 5.10
C ASN A 126 -13.58 19.30 5.23
N ILE A 127 -13.65 18.32 6.11
CA ILE A 127 -12.58 17.32 6.30
C ILE A 127 -13.14 15.97 5.89
N GLN A 128 -12.46 15.30 4.98
CA GLN A 128 -12.82 13.94 4.53
C GLN A 128 -11.64 13.00 4.70
N ASP A 129 -11.87 11.88 5.37
CA ASP A 129 -10.96 10.77 5.40
C ASP A 129 -11.38 9.76 4.34
N ILE A 130 -10.54 9.56 3.35
CA ILE A 130 -10.81 8.70 2.21
C ILE A 130 -10.06 7.39 2.44
N ALA A 131 -10.82 6.32 2.65
CA ALA A 131 -10.24 4.98 2.74
C ALA A 131 -9.64 4.59 1.38
N GLY A 132 -8.34 4.39 1.37
CA GLY A 132 -7.60 3.95 0.20
C GLY A 132 -7.45 2.43 0.13
N VAL A 133 -6.80 1.94 -0.92
CA VAL A 133 -6.44 0.53 -1.11
C VAL A 133 -4.98 0.27 -0.74
N ARG A 134 -4.50 0.94 0.30
CA ARG A 134 -3.12 0.85 0.78
C ARG A 134 -3.06 0.02 2.06
N VAL A 135 -2.01 -0.79 2.20
CA VAL A 135 -1.69 -1.50 3.44
C VAL A 135 -0.31 -1.09 3.93
N LEU A 136 -0.21 -0.78 5.22
CA LEU A 136 1.06 -0.73 5.93
C LEU A 136 1.26 -2.08 6.62
N MET A 137 2.38 -2.73 6.33
CA MET A 137 2.67 -4.08 6.81
C MET A 137 4.15 -4.25 7.13
N LEU A 138 4.44 -5.26 7.91
CA LEU A 138 5.78 -5.81 8.07
C LEU A 138 5.88 -7.07 7.23
N LYS A 139 6.71 -7.05 6.18
CA LYS A 139 7.09 -8.24 5.44
C LYS A 139 7.93 -9.14 6.34
N VAL A 140 7.58 -10.39 6.39
CA VAL A 140 8.22 -11.41 7.22
C VAL A 140 9.36 -12.09 6.47
N ASN A 141 10.47 -12.33 7.16
CA ASN A 141 11.53 -13.20 6.68
C ASN A 141 11.20 -14.66 7.05
N HIS A 142 10.87 -15.45 6.02
CA HIS A 142 10.48 -16.86 6.14
C HIS A 142 11.66 -17.84 6.07
N THR A 143 12.89 -17.33 5.89
CA THR A 143 14.07 -18.19 5.77
C THR A 143 14.52 -18.73 7.13
N GLU A 144 15.24 -19.84 7.12
CA GLU A 144 15.72 -20.53 8.36
C GLU A 144 16.67 -19.68 9.23
N VAL A 145 17.22 -18.59 8.70
CA VAL A 145 18.08 -17.69 9.47
C VAL A 145 17.29 -16.81 10.44
N SER A 146 15.99 -16.63 10.19
CA SER A 146 15.10 -15.83 11.02
C SER A 146 14.30 -16.69 12.00
N PRO A 147 14.09 -16.25 13.25
CA PRO A 147 13.16 -16.91 14.16
C PRO A 147 11.71 -16.91 13.64
N LEU A 148 11.39 -16.02 12.67
CA LEU A 148 10.08 -15.95 12.03
C LEU A 148 9.86 -17.03 10.96
N HIS A 149 10.86 -17.88 10.68
CA HIS A 149 10.63 -19.13 9.96
C HIS A 149 9.59 -20.00 10.70
N ASP A 150 9.60 -20.00 12.02
CA ASP A 150 8.56 -20.63 12.85
C ASP A 150 7.25 -19.84 12.80
N LYS A 151 6.19 -20.45 12.27
CA LYS A 151 4.86 -19.85 12.21
C LYS A 151 4.32 -19.44 13.59
N ALA A 152 4.69 -20.16 14.65
CA ALA A 152 4.26 -19.83 16.00
C ALA A 152 4.81 -18.47 16.43
N VAL A 153 6.07 -18.15 16.10
CA VAL A 153 6.68 -16.86 16.39
C VAL A 153 5.97 -15.74 15.63
N ARG A 154 5.72 -15.93 14.32
CA ARG A 154 4.98 -14.95 13.51
C ARG A 154 3.58 -14.68 14.08
N SER A 155 2.87 -15.75 14.41
CA SER A 155 1.51 -15.66 14.96
C SER A 155 1.51 -14.96 16.34
N ALA A 156 2.48 -15.26 17.19
CA ALA A 156 2.58 -14.61 18.49
C ALA A 156 2.84 -13.10 18.34
N ILE A 157 3.80 -12.69 17.49
CA ILE A 157 4.08 -11.28 17.22
C ILE A 157 2.82 -10.56 16.71
N ALA A 158 2.10 -11.18 15.76
CA ALA A 158 0.85 -10.62 15.23
C ALA A 158 -0.23 -10.45 16.30
N HIS A 159 -0.26 -11.28 17.34
CA HIS A 159 -1.20 -11.13 18.47
C HIS A 159 -0.71 -10.19 19.58
N ILE A 160 0.58 -9.87 19.66
CA ILE A 160 1.12 -8.91 20.64
C ILE A 160 0.84 -7.47 20.20
N ILE A 161 0.93 -7.18 18.92
CA ILE A 161 0.77 -5.82 18.37
C ILE A 161 -0.63 -5.26 18.67
N ASN A 162 -0.67 -4.03 19.19
CA ASN A 162 -1.91 -3.30 19.44
C ASN A 162 -2.32 -2.48 18.22
N TYR A 163 -3.13 -3.07 17.36
CA TYR A 163 -3.56 -2.47 16.09
C TYR A 163 -4.35 -1.16 16.28
N ASP A 164 -5.13 -1.04 17.35
CA ASP A 164 -5.86 0.19 17.66
C ASP A 164 -4.92 1.33 18.07
N SER A 165 -3.83 1.02 18.79
CA SER A 165 -2.79 1.98 19.12
C SER A 165 -2.07 2.45 17.84
N MET A 166 -1.73 1.52 16.96
CA MET A 166 -1.12 1.84 15.65
C MET A 166 -2.00 2.77 14.82
N ALA A 167 -3.29 2.48 14.74
CA ALA A 167 -4.25 3.31 14.00
C ALA A 167 -4.38 4.72 14.60
N LYS A 168 -4.31 4.86 15.92
CA LYS A 168 -4.33 6.16 16.62
C LYS A 168 -3.04 6.97 16.39
N ILE A 169 -1.87 6.32 16.37
CA ILE A 169 -0.59 6.98 16.09
C ILE A 169 -0.59 7.60 14.69
N ILE A 170 -1.02 6.85 13.69
CA ILE A 170 -1.13 7.36 12.32
C ILE A 170 -2.28 8.36 12.19
N GLY A 171 -3.41 8.14 12.89
CA GLY A 171 -4.57 9.02 12.86
C GLY A 171 -5.29 9.05 11.51
N ASN A 172 -5.98 10.17 11.23
CA ASN A 172 -6.62 10.44 9.93
C ASN A 172 -7.60 9.36 9.45
N GLY A 173 -8.36 8.75 10.38
CA GLY A 173 -9.31 7.70 10.02
C GLY A 173 -8.67 6.38 9.55
N SER A 174 -7.35 6.21 9.75
CA SER A 174 -6.67 4.94 9.52
C SER A 174 -7.28 3.83 10.38
N THR A 175 -7.38 2.63 9.82
CA THR A 175 -8.02 1.49 10.50
C THR A 175 -7.05 0.34 10.71
N PRO A 176 -7.24 -0.48 11.77
CA PRO A 176 -6.46 -1.68 11.99
C PRO A 176 -6.39 -2.58 10.77
N GLY A 177 -5.20 -3.10 10.48
CA GLY A 177 -4.95 -4.08 9.42
C GLY A 177 -5.07 -5.50 9.96
N ALA A 178 -5.45 -6.45 9.12
CA ALA A 178 -5.44 -7.86 9.48
C ALA A 178 -5.37 -8.79 8.26
N ALA A 179 -5.30 -8.23 7.06
CA ALA A 179 -5.26 -8.97 5.80
C ALA A 179 -4.53 -8.15 4.73
N PRO A 180 -4.07 -8.78 3.63
CA PRO A 180 -3.35 -8.08 2.55
C PRO A 180 -4.17 -7.00 1.86
N PHE A 181 -5.48 -7.20 1.69
CA PHE A 181 -6.36 -6.22 1.06
C PHE A 181 -7.28 -5.56 2.09
N PRO A 182 -7.40 -4.22 2.08
CA PRO A 182 -8.31 -3.50 2.97
C PRO A 182 -9.79 -3.74 2.60
N PRO A 183 -10.74 -3.42 3.50
CA PRO A 183 -12.18 -3.51 3.21
C PRO A 183 -12.59 -2.76 1.93
N SER A 184 -11.98 -1.60 1.67
CA SER A 184 -12.22 -0.76 0.48
C SER A 184 -11.85 -1.42 -0.85
N ALA A 185 -11.05 -2.49 -0.84
CA ALA A 185 -10.73 -3.28 -2.04
C ALA A 185 -11.91 -4.14 -2.52
N ASN A 186 -12.96 -4.33 -1.71
CA ASN A 186 -14.13 -5.17 -1.99
C ASN A 186 -13.78 -6.64 -2.32
N LEU A 187 -12.70 -7.13 -1.74
CA LEU A 187 -12.22 -8.52 -1.90
C LEU A 187 -12.56 -9.41 -0.70
N GLY A 188 -13.74 -9.20 -0.10
CA GLY A 188 -14.29 -10.07 0.93
C GLY A 188 -13.56 -10.05 2.27
N TYR A 189 -13.01 -8.91 2.65
CA TYR A 189 -12.28 -8.74 3.92
C TYR A 189 -13.02 -9.29 5.15
N ASP A 190 -14.32 -9.05 5.24
CA ASP A 190 -15.12 -9.46 6.41
C ASP A 190 -15.25 -10.99 6.51
N ALA A 191 -15.20 -11.69 5.38
CA ALA A 191 -15.28 -13.14 5.32
C ALA A 191 -13.95 -13.85 5.60
N ILE A 192 -12.83 -13.13 5.68
CA ILE A 192 -11.52 -13.71 5.99
C ILE A 192 -11.51 -14.21 7.44
N ALA A 193 -11.27 -15.50 7.61
CA ALA A 193 -11.10 -16.12 8.92
C ALA A 193 -9.69 -15.88 9.49
N ASN A 194 -9.52 -16.15 10.79
CA ASN A 194 -8.22 -16.18 11.47
C ASN A 194 -7.40 -14.89 11.38
N LYS A 195 -8.04 -13.75 11.09
CA LYS A 195 -7.35 -12.45 11.15
C LYS A 195 -6.72 -12.27 12.52
N ALA A 196 -5.45 -11.87 12.55
CA ALA A 196 -4.79 -11.54 13.80
C ALA A 196 -5.47 -10.35 14.46
N MET A 197 -5.68 -10.47 15.76
CA MET A 197 -6.19 -9.41 16.63
C MET A 197 -5.30 -9.35 17.85
N THR A 198 -5.21 -8.19 18.50
CA THR A 198 -4.45 -8.02 19.73
C THR A 198 -4.98 -8.97 20.82
N ASP A 199 -4.16 -9.93 21.20
CA ASP A 199 -4.43 -10.92 22.26
C ASP A 199 -3.10 -11.44 22.80
N VAL A 200 -2.54 -10.74 23.78
CA VAL A 200 -1.24 -11.08 24.39
C VAL A 200 -1.29 -12.43 25.12
N ALA A 201 -2.45 -12.80 25.69
CA ALA A 201 -2.59 -14.08 26.35
C ALA A 201 -2.53 -15.24 25.36
N LYS A 202 -3.15 -15.09 24.19
CA LYS A 202 -3.06 -16.05 23.09
C LYS A 202 -1.63 -16.15 22.54
N ALA A 203 -0.91 -15.04 22.43
CA ALA A 203 0.50 -15.03 22.03
C ALA A 203 1.38 -15.83 23.00
N ASP A 204 1.17 -15.65 24.31
CA ASP A 204 1.87 -16.43 25.36
C ASP A 204 1.59 -17.93 25.21
N GLN A 205 0.35 -18.32 25.01
CA GLN A 205 -0.03 -19.72 24.79
C GLN A 205 0.64 -20.30 23.54
N ILE A 206 0.64 -19.57 22.43
CA ILE A 206 1.25 -19.99 21.16
C ILE A 206 2.75 -20.24 21.36
N LEU A 207 3.49 -19.30 21.99
CA LEU A 207 4.92 -19.43 22.20
C LEU A 207 5.23 -20.59 23.17
N THR A 208 4.45 -20.72 24.25
CA THR A 208 4.63 -21.82 25.21
C THR A 208 4.42 -23.18 24.54
N GLN A 209 3.37 -23.34 23.73
CA GLN A 209 3.10 -24.57 22.96
C GLN A 209 4.20 -24.88 21.94
N ALA A 210 4.84 -23.85 21.40
CA ALA A 210 5.98 -23.99 20.49
C ALA A 210 7.33 -24.28 21.20
N GLY A 211 7.32 -24.40 22.55
CA GLY A 211 8.48 -24.75 23.35
C GLY A 211 9.30 -23.54 23.80
N TYR A 212 8.81 -22.33 23.66
CA TYR A 212 9.43 -21.14 24.25
C TYR A 212 9.03 -21.00 25.73
N ALA A 213 9.99 -20.64 26.58
CA ALA A 213 9.76 -20.34 27.99
C ALA A 213 10.40 -19.00 28.36
N LYS A 214 9.80 -18.28 29.31
CA LYS A 214 10.43 -17.05 29.81
C LYS A 214 11.60 -17.38 30.74
N ASN A 215 12.75 -16.79 30.47
CA ASN A 215 13.93 -16.89 31.31
C ASN A 215 13.82 -15.97 32.55
N ALA A 216 14.88 -15.93 33.38
CA ALA A 216 14.93 -15.10 34.59
C ALA A 216 14.75 -13.59 34.34
N ASN A 217 15.01 -13.12 33.11
CA ASN A 217 14.82 -11.74 32.69
C ASN A 217 13.44 -11.48 32.09
N GLY A 218 12.54 -12.48 32.07
CA GLY A 218 11.20 -12.38 31.48
C GLY A 218 11.18 -12.47 29.95
N MET A 219 12.32 -12.80 29.31
CA MET A 219 12.42 -12.92 27.87
C MET A 219 12.15 -14.37 27.42
N TYR A 220 11.39 -14.54 26.35
CA TYR A 220 11.19 -15.85 25.75
C TYR A 220 12.51 -16.41 25.22
N ALA A 221 12.75 -17.67 25.53
CA ALA A 221 13.92 -18.41 25.06
C ALA A 221 13.52 -19.84 24.70
N LYS A 222 14.20 -20.42 23.70
CA LYS A 222 14.11 -21.82 23.30
C LYS A 222 15.50 -22.34 23.06
N ASP A 223 15.84 -23.54 23.56
CA ASP A 223 17.17 -24.16 23.44
C ASP A 223 18.31 -23.24 23.90
N GLY A 224 18.09 -22.47 24.98
CA GLY A 224 19.06 -21.53 25.54
C GLY A 224 19.26 -20.22 24.76
N LYS A 225 18.55 -20.02 23.65
CA LYS A 225 18.64 -18.81 22.83
C LYS A 225 17.39 -17.92 23.06
N GLU A 226 17.63 -16.65 23.43
CA GLU A 226 16.54 -15.66 23.56
C GLU A 226 15.91 -15.37 22.21
N LEU A 227 14.57 -15.18 22.20
CA LEU A 227 13.83 -14.75 21.04
C LEU A 227 14.07 -13.25 20.82
N ALA A 228 14.75 -12.93 19.74
CA ALA A 228 15.05 -11.57 19.33
C ALA A 228 14.73 -11.39 17.85
N VAL A 229 14.22 -10.21 17.48
CA VAL A 229 13.89 -9.87 16.11
C VAL A 229 14.43 -8.51 15.72
N THR A 230 14.82 -8.37 14.45
CA THR A 230 15.26 -7.11 13.85
C THR A 230 14.19 -6.60 12.91
N ILE A 231 13.70 -5.38 13.14
CA ILE A 231 12.75 -4.71 12.26
C ILE A 231 13.49 -3.65 11.45
N ALA A 232 13.59 -3.83 10.14
CA ALA A 232 14.16 -2.84 9.24
C ALA A 232 13.08 -1.82 8.85
N ILE A 233 13.40 -0.55 9.05
CA ILE A 233 12.48 0.58 8.85
C ILE A 233 13.18 1.71 8.12
N TRP A 234 12.41 2.60 7.48
CA TRP A 234 12.92 3.84 6.88
C TRP A 234 12.00 5.02 7.21
N GLY A 235 12.32 6.19 6.67
CA GLY A 235 11.54 7.40 6.93
C GLY A 235 12.02 8.16 8.17
N LYS A 236 11.40 9.32 8.40
CA LYS A 236 11.76 10.22 9.50
C LYS A 236 11.00 9.92 10.78
N ASP A 237 9.74 9.54 10.66
CA ASP A 237 8.87 9.20 11.78
C ASP A 237 8.95 7.70 12.07
N THR A 238 9.48 7.36 13.24
CA THR A 238 9.69 5.99 13.70
C THR A 238 8.73 5.60 14.84
N SER A 239 7.85 6.52 15.24
CA SER A 239 6.99 6.37 16.43
C SER A 239 6.15 5.09 16.43
N LEU A 240 5.63 4.69 15.27
CA LEU A 240 4.87 3.44 15.10
C LEU A 240 5.71 2.22 15.45
N TYR A 241 6.94 2.17 14.98
CA TYR A 241 7.83 1.02 15.19
C TYR A 241 8.46 1.01 16.58
N GLU A 242 8.65 2.16 17.17
CA GLU A 242 9.07 2.30 18.58
C GLU A 242 7.98 1.77 19.52
N GLU A 243 6.72 2.02 19.21
CA GLU A 243 5.59 1.42 19.95
C GLU A 243 5.57 -0.10 19.80
N ILE A 244 5.69 -0.64 18.57
CA ILE A 244 5.79 -2.09 18.33
C ILE A 244 6.98 -2.68 19.12
N GLN A 245 8.13 -2.03 19.12
CA GLN A 245 9.30 -2.45 19.90
C GLN A 245 9.00 -2.55 21.39
N GLN A 246 8.31 -1.56 21.95
CA GLN A 246 7.93 -1.54 23.36
C GLN A 246 6.91 -2.64 23.70
N GLU A 247 5.92 -2.85 22.84
CA GLU A 247 4.90 -3.89 23.04
C GLU A 247 5.53 -5.29 23.04
N LEU A 248 6.36 -5.58 22.05
CA LEU A 248 7.08 -6.85 21.94
C LEU A 248 8.03 -7.06 23.13
N LYS A 249 8.74 -6.02 23.56
CA LYS A 249 9.62 -6.07 24.71
C LYS A 249 8.84 -6.35 26.00
N LYS A 250 7.70 -5.71 26.23
CA LYS A 250 6.82 -5.98 27.38
C LYS A 250 6.32 -7.43 27.40
N ALA A 251 6.06 -7.99 26.22
CA ALA A 251 5.67 -9.39 26.08
C ALA A 251 6.81 -10.37 26.33
N GLY A 252 8.08 -9.94 26.22
CA GLY A 252 9.27 -10.76 26.43
C GLY A 252 9.99 -11.14 25.13
N ILE A 253 9.86 -10.35 24.06
CA ILE A 253 10.58 -10.51 22.80
C ILE A 253 11.51 -9.32 22.61
N ALA A 254 12.81 -9.57 22.44
CA ALA A 254 13.79 -8.52 22.17
C ALA A 254 13.63 -7.97 20.75
N VAL A 255 13.70 -6.65 20.59
CA VAL A 255 13.55 -6.01 19.27
C VAL A 255 14.65 -4.99 19.01
N THR A 256 15.29 -5.10 17.85
CA THR A 256 16.22 -4.10 17.32
C THR A 256 15.55 -3.39 16.15
N LEU A 257 15.50 -2.05 16.18
CA LEU A 257 15.11 -1.25 15.03
C LEU A 257 16.36 -0.93 14.19
N LYS A 258 16.36 -1.39 12.94
CA LYS A 258 17.43 -1.12 11.97
C LYS A 258 16.95 -0.06 10.99
N LYS A 259 17.50 1.14 11.10
CA LYS A 259 17.12 2.25 10.23
C LYS A 259 17.87 2.18 8.91
N LEU A 260 17.10 2.17 7.81
CA LEU A 260 17.59 2.25 6.44
C LEU A 260 17.53 3.69 5.94
N GLN A 261 18.34 4.03 4.95
CA GLN A 261 18.34 5.35 4.31
C GLN A 261 17.20 5.46 3.28
N SER A 262 16.86 4.35 2.62
CA SER A 262 15.80 4.28 1.63
C SER A 262 15.15 2.89 1.59
N PRO A 263 13.92 2.77 1.03
CA PRO A 263 13.29 1.46 0.79
C PRO A 263 14.10 0.53 -0.11
N ASP A 264 14.93 1.10 -1.00
CA ASP A 264 15.71 0.33 -1.97
C ASP A 264 16.87 -0.46 -1.31
N GLU A 265 17.30 -0.03 -0.12
CA GLU A 265 18.32 -0.77 0.65
C GLU A 265 17.86 -2.16 1.06
N VAL A 266 16.55 -2.41 1.14
CA VAL A 266 16.00 -3.73 1.48
C VAL A 266 16.46 -4.78 0.47
N ASP A 267 16.52 -4.43 -0.81
CA ASP A 267 16.95 -5.34 -1.88
C ASP A 267 18.42 -5.74 -1.73
N THR A 268 19.21 -4.96 -0.96
CA THR A 268 20.65 -5.18 -0.74
C THR A 268 20.98 -5.75 0.64
N LEU A 269 20.00 -5.75 1.58
CA LEU A 269 20.21 -6.28 2.93
C LEU A 269 20.49 -7.78 2.97
N GLY A 270 19.95 -8.53 1.99
CA GLY A 270 19.86 -9.98 2.09
C GLY A 270 18.94 -10.43 3.23
N THR A 271 18.66 -11.72 3.28
CA THR A 271 17.77 -12.31 4.30
C THR A 271 18.37 -12.31 5.71
N ASP A 272 19.69 -12.17 5.86
CA ASP A 272 20.35 -12.07 7.17
C ASP A 272 20.24 -10.67 7.80
N GLY A 273 19.78 -9.70 7.04
CA GLY A 273 19.78 -8.30 7.45
C GLY A 273 18.54 -7.85 8.22
N PHE A 274 17.47 -8.65 8.25
CA PHE A 274 16.21 -8.34 8.92
C PHE A 274 15.40 -9.61 9.22
N ASP A 275 14.50 -9.51 10.19
CA ASP A 275 13.43 -10.49 10.45
C ASP A 275 12.09 -9.98 9.95
N LEU A 276 11.86 -8.69 10.12
CA LEU A 276 10.70 -7.95 9.65
C LEU A 276 11.16 -6.71 8.88
N VAL A 277 10.47 -6.37 7.80
CA VAL A 277 10.76 -5.13 7.08
C VAL A 277 9.48 -4.38 6.72
N GLU A 278 9.49 -3.08 6.98
CA GLU A 278 8.40 -2.16 6.66
C GLU A 278 8.06 -2.18 5.17
N ARG A 279 6.76 -2.19 4.85
CA ARG A 279 6.22 -1.91 3.51
C ARG A 279 4.91 -1.12 3.62
N ASN A 280 4.79 -0.10 2.79
CA ASN A 280 3.59 0.70 2.66
C ASN A 280 3.17 0.70 1.18
N VAL A 281 2.24 -0.17 0.81
CA VAL A 281 1.95 -0.56 -0.57
C VAL A 281 0.51 -0.28 -0.95
N VAL A 282 0.30 0.23 -2.17
CA VAL A 282 -1.02 0.24 -2.82
C VAL A 282 -1.31 -1.15 -3.35
N THR A 283 -2.36 -1.80 -2.87
CA THR A 283 -2.63 -3.21 -3.19
C THR A 283 -3.47 -3.40 -4.46
N MET A 284 -4.18 -2.35 -4.88
CA MET A 284 -5.10 -2.35 -6.03
C MET A 284 -4.85 -1.13 -6.93
N SER A 285 -3.60 -0.92 -7.38
CA SER A 285 -3.20 0.29 -8.13
C SER A 285 -4.00 0.48 -9.43
N THR A 286 -4.37 -0.61 -10.07
CA THR A 286 -5.17 -0.64 -11.31
C THR A 286 -6.56 -1.24 -11.09
N ASN A 287 -7.07 -1.18 -9.86
CA ASN A 287 -8.29 -1.89 -9.45
C ASN A 287 -8.22 -3.40 -9.72
N ASP A 288 -7.00 -3.97 -9.64
CA ASP A 288 -6.72 -5.38 -9.92
C ASP A 288 -5.74 -5.96 -8.89
N PRO A 289 -6.03 -7.12 -8.27
CA PRO A 289 -5.20 -7.72 -7.23
C PRO A 289 -3.94 -8.40 -7.77
N TYR A 290 -3.87 -8.70 -9.06
CA TYR A 290 -2.80 -9.53 -9.66
C TYR A 290 -1.41 -8.94 -9.44
N TRP A 291 -1.25 -7.63 -9.71
CA TRP A 291 0.05 -6.97 -9.57
C TRP A 291 0.63 -7.12 -8.15
N PHE A 292 -0.19 -6.87 -7.14
CA PHE A 292 0.24 -6.96 -5.76
C PHE A 292 0.56 -8.41 -5.36
N LEU A 293 -0.33 -9.36 -5.67
CA LEU A 293 -0.10 -10.76 -5.35
C LEU A 293 1.13 -11.33 -6.06
N SER A 294 1.26 -11.08 -7.36
CA SER A 294 2.37 -11.60 -8.16
C SER A 294 3.73 -11.03 -7.77
N LEU A 295 3.78 -9.75 -7.39
CA LEU A 295 5.04 -9.09 -7.05
C LEU A 295 5.50 -9.41 -5.62
N PHE A 296 4.56 -9.51 -4.66
CA PHE A 296 4.89 -9.62 -3.24
C PHE A 296 4.80 -11.04 -2.67
N TYR A 297 4.06 -11.96 -3.33
CA TYR A 297 3.79 -13.29 -2.75
C TYR A 297 4.13 -14.46 -3.67
N LYS A 298 4.30 -14.25 -4.98
CA LYS A 298 4.75 -15.34 -5.85
C LYS A 298 6.15 -15.76 -5.46
N THR A 299 6.38 -17.07 -5.37
CA THR A 299 7.69 -17.64 -5.06
C THR A 299 8.76 -17.10 -6.01
N GLY A 300 9.85 -16.56 -5.45
CA GLY A 300 10.96 -15.99 -6.21
C GLY A 300 10.70 -14.62 -6.82
N ALA A 301 9.54 -13.98 -6.58
CA ALA A 301 9.26 -12.63 -7.06
C ALA A 301 10.16 -11.59 -6.38
N LYS A 302 10.53 -10.53 -7.13
CA LYS A 302 11.53 -9.53 -6.70
C LYS A 302 11.17 -8.85 -5.37
N ALA A 303 9.90 -8.48 -5.15
CA ALA A 303 9.48 -7.82 -3.92
C ALA A 303 9.10 -8.80 -2.81
N ASN A 304 9.19 -10.11 -3.06
CA ASN A 304 9.05 -11.15 -2.05
C ASN A 304 10.38 -11.35 -1.30
N VAL A 305 10.88 -10.26 -0.72
CA VAL A 305 12.22 -10.17 -0.10
C VAL A 305 12.41 -11.10 1.11
N GLY A 306 11.32 -11.52 1.74
CA GLY A 306 11.32 -12.44 2.89
C GLY A 306 11.28 -13.92 2.50
N GLY A 307 11.21 -14.26 1.21
CA GLY A 307 11.25 -15.65 0.75
C GLY A 307 9.99 -16.46 1.07
N TYR A 308 8.82 -15.82 1.21
CA TYR A 308 7.55 -16.56 1.34
C TYR A 308 7.36 -17.49 0.14
N SER A 309 6.93 -18.72 0.39
CA SER A 309 6.65 -19.71 -0.67
C SER A 309 5.49 -20.61 -0.26
N ASN A 310 4.47 -20.64 -1.11
CA ASN A 310 3.32 -21.52 -0.95
C ASN A 310 2.80 -21.92 -2.35
N PRO A 311 2.89 -23.22 -2.73
CA PRO A 311 2.47 -23.68 -4.06
C PRO A 311 1.00 -23.41 -4.39
N GLN A 312 0.12 -23.36 -3.38
CA GLN A 312 -1.30 -23.05 -3.60
C GLN A 312 -1.49 -21.58 -3.95
N VAL A 313 -0.75 -20.67 -3.28
CA VAL A 313 -0.76 -19.24 -3.60
C VAL A 313 -0.18 -19.00 -4.98
N ASP A 314 0.91 -19.68 -5.33
CA ASP A 314 1.52 -19.62 -6.66
C ASP A 314 0.53 -20.03 -7.75
N ALA A 315 -0.18 -21.14 -7.55
CA ALA A 315 -1.19 -21.63 -8.50
C ALA A 315 -2.37 -20.65 -8.66
N LEU A 316 -2.85 -20.05 -7.57
CA LEU A 316 -3.89 -19.02 -7.60
C LEU A 316 -3.44 -17.76 -8.34
N ILE A 317 -2.20 -17.33 -8.15
CA ILE A 317 -1.61 -16.20 -8.88
C ILE A 317 -1.52 -16.51 -10.38
N ASP A 318 -1.10 -17.71 -10.75
CA ASP A 318 -1.01 -18.14 -12.15
C ASP A 318 -2.42 -18.22 -12.78
N GLN A 319 -3.41 -18.77 -12.09
CA GLN A 319 -4.80 -18.77 -12.53
C GLN A 319 -5.32 -17.33 -12.71
N LEU A 320 -5.04 -16.43 -11.75
CA LEU A 320 -5.46 -15.02 -11.81
C LEU A 320 -4.89 -14.31 -13.04
N SER A 321 -3.68 -14.68 -13.47
CA SER A 321 -3.01 -14.07 -14.63
C SER A 321 -3.75 -14.29 -15.95
N VAL A 322 -4.48 -15.39 -16.07
CA VAL A 322 -5.18 -15.80 -17.31
C VAL A 322 -6.71 -15.76 -17.18
N THR A 323 -7.25 -15.39 -16.04
CA THR A 323 -8.69 -15.27 -15.80
C THR A 323 -9.17 -13.88 -16.19
N PHE A 324 -10.25 -13.80 -17.01
CA PHE A 324 -10.80 -12.53 -17.52
C PHE A 324 -12.07 -12.10 -16.78
N ASP A 325 -12.89 -13.03 -16.28
CA ASP A 325 -14.10 -12.71 -15.53
C ASP A 325 -13.79 -12.07 -14.19
N GLN A 326 -14.35 -10.90 -13.91
CA GLN A 326 -14.02 -10.10 -12.72
C GLN A 326 -14.51 -10.76 -11.41
N ASN A 327 -15.62 -11.49 -11.45
CA ASN A 327 -16.11 -12.19 -10.26
C ASN A 327 -15.21 -13.39 -9.92
N GLU A 328 -14.78 -14.12 -10.95
CA GLU A 328 -13.83 -15.22 -10.78
C GLU A 328 -12.47 -14.70 -10.29
N ARG A 329 -11.95 -13.60 -10.84
CA ARG A 329 -10.74 -12.92 -10.35
C ARG A 329 -10.85 -12.55 -8.88
N SER A 330 -11.99 -11.97 -8.48
CA SER A 330 -12.24 -11.62 -7.08
C SER A 330 -12.25 -12.87 -6.19
N ASN A 331 -12.83 -13.97 -6.64
CA ASN A 331 -12.87 -15.22 -5.87
C ASN A 331 -11.49 -15.87 -5.74
N ILE A 332 -10.66 -15.82 -6.76
CA ILE A 332 -9.25 -16.28 -6.72
C ILE A 332 -8.46 -15.43 -5.71
N ALA A 333 -8.60 -14.11 -5.76
CA ALA A 333 -7.92 -13.21 -4.84
C ALA A 333 -8.36 -13.42 -3.36
N LYS A 334 -9.64 -13.70 -3.12
CA LYS A 334 -10.15 -14.08 -1.78
C LYS A 334 -9.50 -15.35 -1.25
N GLN A 335 -9.39 -16.37 -2.09
CA GLN A 335 -8.74 -17.64 -1.71
C GLN A 335 -7.25 -17.41 -1.38
N ALA A 336 -6.53 -16.68 -2.24
CA ALA A 336 -5.12 -16.34 -1.99
C ALA A 336 -4.98 -15.55 -0.68
N GLN A 337 -5.83 -14.55 -0.46
CA GLN A 337 -5.83 -13.74 0.76
C GLN A 337 -6.06 -14.58 2.02
N GLN A 338 -6.98 -15.55 1.99
CA GLN A 338 -7.23 -16.44 3.13
C GLN A 338 -5.99 -17.26 3.47
N ILE A 339 -5.32 -17.84 2.47
CA ILE A 339 -4.09 -18.62 2.69
C ILE A 339 -2.99 -17.72 3.28
N LEU A 340 -2.81 -16.51 2.75
CA LEU A 340 -1.79 -15.57 3.26
C LEU A 340 -2.04 -15.18 4.72
N VAL A 341 -3.29 -15.03 5.13
CA VAL A 341 -3.66 -14.77 6.53
C VAL A 341 -3.43 -16.00 7.39
N ASP A 342 -3.87 -17.18 6.92
CA ASP A 342 -3.67 -18.45 7.66
C ASP A 342 -2.20 -18.77 7.87
N ASP A 343 -1.34 -18.49 6.88
CA ASP A 343 0.11 -18.69 6.97
C ASP A 343 0.83 -17.64 7.83
N VAL A 344 0.15 -16.54 8.18
CA VAL A 344 0.78 -15.34 8.71
C VAL A 344 1.96 -14.94 7.80
N ALA A 345 1.66 -14.84 6.49
CA ALA A 345 2.67 -14.57 5.47
C ALA A 345 3.36 -13.20 5.71
N ASP A 346 2.61 -12.24 6.21
CA ASP A 346 3.09 -10.93 6.67
C ASP A 346 2.27 -10.47 7.88
N ILE A 347 2.71 -9.41 8.54
CA ILE A 347 1.95 -8.76 9.62
C ILE A 347 1.36 -7.48 9.06
N TYR A 348 0.04 -7.48 8.83
CA TYR A 348 -0.70 -6.36 8.27
C TYR A 348 -1.08 -5.40 9.39
N LEU A 349 -0.38 -4.26 9.50
CA LEU A 349 -0.50 -3.36 10.64
C LEU A 349 -1.75 -2.50 10.57
N LEU A 350 -1.96 -1.81 9.45
CA LEU A 350 -3.09 -0.90 9.29
C LEU A 350 -3.36 -0.55 7.82
N TYR A 351 -4.54 0.03 7.59
CA TYR A 351 -4.94 0.62 6.31
C TYR A 351 -4.96 2.14 6.45
N PRO A 352 -3.95 2.84 5.90
CA PRO A 352 -3.90 4.29 5.96
C PRO A 352 -5.02 4.92 5.15
N SER A 353 -5.68 5.94 5.70
CA SER A 353 -6.59 6.81 4.97
C SER A 353 -5.88 8.08 4.50
N ALA A 354 -6.37 8.65 3.42
CA ALA A 354 -5.93 9.95 2.93
C ALA A 354 -6.89 11.04 3.42
N THR A 355 -6.39 12.06 4.13
CA THR A 355 -7.22 13.19 4.52
C THR A 355 -7.15 14.28 3.46
N VAL A 356 -8.32 14.68 2.97
CA VAL A 356 -8.55 15.84 2.12
C VAL A 356 -9.27 16.90 2.93
N VAL A 357 -8.82 18.14 2.85
CA VAL A 357 -9.49 19.28 3.48
C VAL A 357 -9.79 20.33 2.43
N SER A 358 -11.00 20.83 2.43
CA SER A 358 -11.44 21.88 1.52
C SER A 358 -12.14 23.03 2.26
N THR A 359 -12.16 24.21 1.65
CA THR A 359 -13.07 25.28 2.08
C THR A 359 -14.53 24.85 1.81
N THR A 360 -15.50 25.38 2.56
CA THR A 360 -16.93 25.08 2.38
C THR A 360 -17.50 25.58 1.04
N LYS A 361 -16.75 26.35 0.27
CA LYS A 361 -17.11 26.78 -1.09
C LYS A 361 -17.01 25.63 -2.10
N VAL A 362 -16.09 24.69 -1.87
CA VAL A 362 -15.89 23.54 -2.75
C VAL A 362 -16.89 22.45 -2.35
N LYS A 363 -17.60 21.91 -3.34
CA LYS A 363 -18.58 20.85 -3.16
C LYS A 363 -18.13 19.61 -3.95
N ASN A 364 -18.50 18.44 -3.48
CA ASN A 364 -18.21 17.16 -4.13
C ASN A 364 -16.68 16.90 -4.33
N VAL A 365 -15.93 17.14 -3.27
CA VAL A 365 -14.49 16.82 -3.24
C VAL A 365 -14.29 15.36 -2.88
#